data_7b225019d431138beaa11676cdaf5aae
#
_entry.id   7b225019d431138beaa11676cdaf5aae
#
_cell.length_a   1.000
_cell.length_b   1.000
_cell.length_c   1.000
_cell.angle_alpha   90.00
_cell.angle_beta   90.00
_cell.angle_gamma   90.00
#
_symmetry.space_group_name_H-M   'P 1'
#
loop_
_entity.id
_entity.type
_entity.pdbx_description
1 polymer ?
#
loop_
_entity_poly.entity_id
_entity_poly.type
_entity_poly.pdbx_seq_one_letter_code
_entity_poly.pdbx_strand_id
1 'polypeptide(L)'
;DKASVEIAVLPKDHSAAEFFDLNPEFGLISEFQLLDVESKHLLRSITDKDKNLGQFLKVLNKKVDSLSRIIASSNQAMPKESIQDINLSEGGLAIHSKDAYESGQILAIKLILFPSYSGLLLEGTVLSYSEQNSPYELNIMFSDISEAHQQLIARHIMRIQSQQMHPNRK
;
A
#
# COMPACT_ATOMS: atom_id res chain seq x y z
N ASP A 1 0.16 12.68 1.19
CA ASP A 1 -0.52 11.54 1.81
C ASP A 1 0.24 11.05 3.03
N LYS A 2 -0.43 10.35 3.96
CA LYS A 2 0.23 9.66 5.07
C LYS A 2 0.24 8.15 4.84
N ALA A 3 1.42 7.56 5.07
CA ALA A 3 1.58 6.11 5.01
C ALA A 3 2.62 5.64 6.04
N SER A 4 2.60 4.35 6.37
CA SER A 4 3.74 3.69 6.99
C SER A 4 4.62 3.14 5.88
N VAL A 5 5.90 3.47 5.90
CA VAL A 5 6.89 3.08 4.89
C VAL A 5 8.11 2.50 5.57
N GLU A 6 8.41 1.27 5.24
CA GLU A 6 9.66 0.62 5.57
C GLU A 6 10.35 0.26 4.26
N ILE A 7 11.61 0.62 4.14
CA ILE A 7 12.44 0.34 2.96
C ILE A 7 13.74 -0.32 3.38
N ALA A 8 14.22 -1.21 2.53
CA ALA A 8 15.53 -1.84 2.71
C ALA A 8 16.16 -2.13 1.36
N VAL A 9 17.48 -2.14 1.33
CA VAL A 9 18.24 -2.52 0.12
C VAL A 9 17.98 -3.99 -0.17
N LEU A 10 17.47 -4.28 -1.36
CA LEU A 10 17.16 -5.65 -1.77
C LEU A 10 18.44 -6.32 -2.31
N PRO A 11 18.86 -7.44 -1.72
CA PRO A 11 19.94 -8.24 -2.29
C PRO A 11 19.55 -8.80 -3.67
N LYS A 12 20.52 -8.95 -4.59
CA LYS A 12 20.29 -9.30 -5.99
C LYS A 12 19.51 -10.60 -6.22
N ASP A 13 19.49 -11.51 -5.24
CA ASP A 13 18.92 -12.85 -5.34
C ASP A 13 17.64 -13.02 -4.49
N HIS A 14 17.05 -11.91 -3.98
CA HIS A 14 15.85 -11.96 -3.14
C HIS A 14 14.75 -11.07 -3.72
N SER A 15 13.49 -11.51 -3.54
CA SER A 15 12.32 -10.68 -3.80
C SER A 15 11.93 -9.85 -2.56
N ALA A 16 11.17 -8.78 -2.76
CA ALA A 16 10.65 -7.99 -1.64
C ALA A 16 9.81 -8.85 -0.68
N ALA A 17 9.06 -9.83 -1.21
CA ALA A 17 8.27 -10.75 -0.42
C ALA A 17 9.13 -11.60 0.51
N GLU A 18 10.19 -12.22 0.00
CA GLU A 18 11.13 -13.03 0.80
C GLU A 18 11.85 -12.18 1.84
N PHE A 19 12.19 -10.94 1.49
CA PHE A 19 12.89 -10.04 2.40
C PHE A 19 12.04 -9.64 3.62
N PHE A 20 10.74 -9.42 3.42
CA PHE A 20 9.80 -9.07 4.48
C PHE A 20 9.00 -10.26 5.03
N ASP A 21 9.30 -11.49 4.64
CA ASP A 21 8.60 -12.73 5.06
C ASP A 21 8.70 -13.01 6.58
N LEU A 22 9.53 -12.25 7.28
CA LEU A 22 9.64 -12.26 8.74
C LEU A 22 8.46 -11.56 9.46
N ASN A 23 7.50 -10.99 8.72
CA ASN A 23 6.33 -10.32 9.30
C ASN A 23 5.02 -10.95 8.80
N PRO A 24 4.55 -12.08 9.41
CA PRO A 24 3.38 -12.80 8.96
C PRO A 24 2.10 -11.95 9.02
N GLU A 25 2.00 -10.99 9.93
CA GLU A 25 0.83 -10.11 10.05
C GLU A 25 0.70 -9.19 8.82
N PHE A 26 1.82 -8.69 8.32
CA PHE A 26 1.81 -7.86 7.11
C PHE A 26 1.48 -8.68 5.85
N GLY A 27 2.00 -9.90 5.76
CA GLY A 27 1.66 -10.84 4.67
C GLY A 27 0.15 -11.06 4.56
N LEU A 28 -0.51 -11.30 5.70
CA LEU A 28 -1.98 -11.44 5.76
C LEU A 28 -2.72 -10.19 5.28
N ILE A 29 -2.26 -8.99 5.65
CA ILE A 29 -2.88 -7.73 5.21
C ILE A 29 -2.81 -7.59 3.69
N SER A 30 -1.64 -7.83 3.12
CA SER A 30 -1.42 -7.77 1.67
C SER A 30 -2.27 -8.81 0.94
N GLU A 31 -2.30 -10.05 1.40
CA GLU A 31 -3.09 -11.14 0.82
C GLU A 31 -4.59 -10.82 0.85
N PHE A 32 -5.15 -10.35 1.97
CA PHE A 32 -6.56 -9.97 2.07
C PHE A 32 -6.94 -8.88 1.08
N GLN A 33 -6.06 -7.90 0.86
CA GLN A 33 -6.31 -6.83 -0.09
C GLN A 33 -6.32 -7.33 -1.55
N LEU A 34 -5.43 -8.25 -1.90
CA LEU A 34 -5.41 -8.86 -3.23
C LEU A 34 -6.67 -9.69 -3.47
N LEU A 35 -7.07 -10.53 -2.51
CA LEU A 35 -8.31 -11.32 -2.58
C LEU A 35 -9.56 -10.43 -2.71
N ASP A 36 -9.60 -9.26 -2.03
CA ASP A 36 -10.70 -8.29 -2.18
C ASP A 36 -10.76 -7.72 -3.60
N VAL A 37 -9.61 -7.42 -4.22
CA VAL A 37 -9.56 -6.97 -5.62
C VAL A 37 -10.10 -8.04 -6.56
N GLU A 38 -9.64 -9.28 -6.41
CA GLU A 38 -10.03 -10.42 -7.26
C GLU A 38 -11.51 -10.77 -7.14
N SER A 39 -12.05 -10.77 -5.92
CA SER A 39 -13.45 -11.15 -5.68
C SER A 39 -14.48 -10.08 -6.04
N LYS A 40 -14.05 -8.85 -6.30
CA LYS A 40 -14.94 -7.69 -6.45
C LYS A 40 -15.93 -7.82 -7.61
N HIS A 41 -15.50 -8.34 -8.75
CA HIS A 41 -16.38 -8.55 -9.90
C HIS A 41 -17.36 -9.71 -9.66
N LEU A 42 -16.95 -10.75 -8.91
CA LEU A 42 -17.83 -11.86 -8.51
C LEU A 42 -18.93 -11.36 -7.59
N LEU A 43 -18.57 -10.54 -6.59
CA LEU A 43 -19.54 -9.95 -5.67
C LEU A 43 -20.57 -9.07 -6.40
N ARG A 44 -20.13 -8.32 -7.43
CA ARG A 44 -21.06 -7.55 -8.29
C ARG A 44 -22.01 -8.49 -9.02
N SER A 45 -21.51 -9.52 -9.69
CA SER A 45 -22.32 -10.51 -10.42
C SER A 45 -23.34 -11.22 -9.51
N ILE A 46 -22.93 -11.59 -8.28
CA ILE A 46 -23.84 -12.17 -7.29
C ILE A 46 -24.92 -11.17 -6.87
N THR A 47 -24.53 -9.92 -6.60
CA THR A 47 -25.47 -8.86 -6.19
C THR A 47 -26.53 -8.57 -7.27
N ASP A 48 -26.16 -8.68 -8.54
CA ASP A 48 -27.08 -8.47 -9.67
C ASP A 48 -28.11 -9.62 -9.79
N LYS A 49 -27.73 -10.84 -9.40
CA LYS A 49 -28.61 -12.03 -9.42
C LYS A 49 -29.44 -12.17 -8.16
N ASP A 50 -28.85 -11.94 -7.01
CA ASP A 50 -29.50 -12.03 -5.70
C ASP A 50 -29.04 -10.88 -4.80
N LYS A 51 -29.93 -9.89 -4.65
CA LYS A 51 -29.63 -8.68 -3.85
C LYS A 51 -29.42 -8.99 -2.36
N ASN A 52 -30.16 -9.97 -1.80
CA ASN A 52 -30.05 -10.31 -0.38
C ASN A 52 -28.74 -11.01 -0.09
N LEU A 53 -28.37 -11.98 -0.92
CA LEU A 53 -27.08 -12.64 -0.84
C LEU A 53 -25.92 -11.65 -1.06
N GLY A 54 -26.02 -10.79 -2.06
CA GLY A 54 -25.03 -9.75 -2.32
C GLY A 54 -24.88 -8.78 -1.14
N GLN A 55 -25.98 -8.40 -0.50
CA GLN A 55 -25.95 -7.54 0.70
C GLN A 55 -25.29 -8.25 1.89
N PHE A 56 -25.60 -9.51 2.13
CA PHE A 56 -24.99 -10.32 3.18
C PHE A 56 -23.48 -10.42 2.98
N LEU A 57 -23.02 -10.74 1.76
CA LEU A 57 -21.59 -10.83 1.43
C LEU A 57 -20.87 -9.49 1.60
N LYS A 58 -21.50 -8.36 1.25
CA LYS A 58 -20.94 -7.02 1.51
C LYS A 58 -20.76 -6.75 3.01
N VAL A 59 -21.69 -7.19 3.85
CA VAL A 59 -21.56 -7.07 5.30
C VAL A 59 -20.44 -7.95 5.82
N LEU A 60 -20.29 -9.17 5.29
CA LEU A 60 -19.21 -10.06 5.63
C LEU A 60 -17.85 -9.46 5.27
N ASN A 61 -17.69 -8.94 4.04
CA ASN A 61 -16.45 -8.26 3.62
C ASN A 61 -16.11 -7.09 4.56
N LYS A 62 -17.10 -6.27 4.95
CA LYS A 62 -16.86 -5.18 5.92
C LYS A 62 -16.33 -5.67 7.27
N LYS A 63 -16.76 -6.87 7.74
CA LYS A 63 -16.22 -7.47 8.97
C LYS A 63 -14.77 -7.90 8.78
N VAL A 64 -14.45 -8.50 7.64
CA VAL A 64 -13.07 -8.88 7.28
C VAL A 64 -12.17 -7.65 7.20
N ASP A 65 -12.60 -6.58 6.50
CA ASP A 65 -11.89 -5.31 6.43
C ASP A 65 -11.61 -4.70 7.82
N SER A 66 -12.57 -4.83 8.73
CA SER A 66 -12.41 -4.32 10.09
C SER A 66 -11.35 -5.11 10.87
N LEU A 67 -11.29 -6.44 10.70
CA LEU A 67 -10.26 -7.28 11.30
C LEU A 67 -8.89 -6.98 10.69
N SER A 68 -8.80 -6.84 9.37
CA SER A 68 -7.55 -6.47 8.68
C SER A 68 -6.99 -5.14 9.20
N ARG A 69 -7.85 -4.14 9.46
CA ARG A 69 -7.41 -2.86 10.05
C ARG A 69 -6.87 -3.02 11.47
N ILE A 70 -7.48 -3.88 12.29
CA ILE A 70 -7.00 -4.14 13.65
C ILE A 70 -5.61 -4.78 13.58
N ILE A 71 -5.41 -5.76 12.71
CA ILE A 71 -4.11 -6.41 12.47
C ILE A 71 -3.09 -5.38 11.97
N ALA A 72 -3.47 -4.57 10.96
CA ALA A 72 -2.59 -3.55 10.40
C ALA A 72 -2.18 -2.47 11.39
N SER A 73 -3.02 -2.18 12.40
CA SER A 73 -2.71 -1.20 13.44
C SER A 73 -1.83 -1.75 14.56
N SER A 74 -1.46 -3.04 14.51
CA SER A 74 -0.54 -3.62 15.49
C SER A 74 0.87 -3.03 15.35
N ASN A 75 1.59 -2.93 16.46
CA ASN A 75 2.97 -2.41 16.43
C ASN A 75 3.93 -3.29 15.60
N GLN A 76 3.61 -4.57 15.39
CA GLN A 76 4.42 -5.50 14.60
C GLN A 76 4.22 -5.27 13.10
N ALA A 77 2.98 -5.00 12.68
CA ALA A 77 2.71 -4.72 11.26
C ALA A 77 3.15 -3.30 10.85
N MET A 78 3.12 -2.34 11.78
CA MET A 78 3.34 -0.93 11.48
C MET A 78 4.00 -0.21 12.66
N PRO A 79 5.33 -0.15 12.70
CA PRO A 79 6.04 0.66 13.68
C PRO A 79 5.67 2.14 13.55
N LYS A 80 5.50 2.83 14.68
CA LYS A 80 5.10 4.26 14.67
C LYS A 80 6.12 5.15 13.97
N GLU A 81 7.38 4.78 14.03
CA GLU A 81 8.52 5.48 13.43
C GLU A 81 8.50 5.44 11.90
N SER A 82 7.78 4.47 11.32
CA SER A 82 7.65 4.32 9.86
C SER A 82 6.56 5.21 9.25
N ILE A 83 5.73 5.87 10.09
CA ILE A 83 4.64 6.72 9.60
C ILE A 83 5.18 8.09 9.18
N GLN A 84 4.99 8.41 7.91
CA GLN A 84 5.45 9.67 7.34
C GLN A 84 4.50 10.21 6.26
N ASP A 85 4.70 11.47 5.88
CA ASP A 85 4.09 12.03 4.69
C ASP A 85 4.82 11.52 3.44
N ILE A 86 4.04 11.17 2.43
CA ILE A 86 4.54 10.62 1.17
C ILE A 86 3.94 11.35 -0.03
N ASN A 87 4.63 11.30 -1.15
CA ASN A 87 4.07 11.61 -2.45
C ASN A 87 4.02 10.33 -3.28
N LEU A 88 2.81 9.84 -3.55
CA LEU A 88 2.54 8.57 -4.22
C LEU A 88 1.94 8.81 -5.59
N SER A 89 2.48 8.13 -6.59
CA SER A 89 1.95 8.02 -7.95
C SER A 89 1.77 6.55 -8.34
N GLU A 90 1.13 6.27 -9.47
CA GLU A 90 1.01 4.90 -9.99
C GLU A 90 2.36 4.28 -10.33
N GLY A 91 3.36 5.09 -10.68
CA GLY A 91 4.70 4.62 -11.08
C GLY A 91 5.77 4.76 -10.02
N GLY A 92 5.50 5.36 -8.85
CA GLY A 92 6.56 5.59 -7.89
C GLY A 92 6.14 6.30 -6.61
N LEU A 93 7.14 6.47 -5.76
CA LEU A 93 7.02 6.98 -4.41
C LEU A 93 8.13 7.99 -4.13
N ALA A 94 7.79 9.13 -3.52
CA ALA A 94 8.77 10.04 -2.96
C ALA A 94 8.55 10.19 -1.44
N ILE A 95 9.63 10.04 -0.67
CA ILE A 95 9.60 9.99 0.79
C ILE A 95 10.77 10.72 1.42
N HIS A 96 10.64 11.05 2.69
CA HIS A 96 11.78 11.42 3.52
C HIS A 96 12.57 10.18 3.91
N SER A 97 13.88 10.24 3.78
CA SER A 97 14.78 9.20 4.24
C SER A 97 15.90 9.78 5.10
N LYS A 98 16.25 9.04 6.17
CA LYS A 98 17.41 9.36 7.00
C LYS A 98 18.68 8.71 6.47
N ASP A 99 18.54 7.69 5.64
CA ASP A 99 19.63 6.93 5.05
C ASP A 99 19.86 7.40 3.61
N ALA A 100 21.12 7.49 3.21
CA ALA A 100 21.52 7.81 1.85
C ALA A 100 21.41 6.57 0.95
N TYR A 101 20.93 6.79 -0.27
CA TYR A 101 20.78 5.74 -1.28
C TYR A 101 21.44 6.16 -2.59
N GLU A 102 21.99 5.20 -3.31
CA GLU A 102 22.60 5.43 -4.62
C GLU A 102 21.54 5.31 -5.74
N SER A 103 21.64 6.16 -6.75
CA SER A 103 20.80 6.04 -7.95
C SER A 103 21.00 4.68 -8.61
N GLY A 104 19.90 4.03 -8.99
CA GLY A 104 19.90 2.68 -9.55
C GLY A 104 19.89 1.55 -8.51
N GLN A 105 19.94 1.86 -7.22
CA GLN A 105 19.84 0.87 -6.15
C GLN A 105 18.43 0.28 -6.09
N ILE A 106 18.32 -1.04 -5.92
CA ILE A 106 17.03 -1.73 -5.83
C ILE A 106 16.62 -1.82 -4.36
N LEU A 107 15.38 -1.44 -4.08
CA LEU A 107 14.80 -1.41 -2.75
C LEU A 107 13.59 -2.34 -2.66
N ALA A 108 13.48 -3.05 -1.55
CA ALA A 108 12.24 -3.65 -1.08
C ALA A 108 11.47 -2.59 -0.28
N ILE A 109 10.18 -2.45 -0.57
CA ILE A 109 9.30 -1.43 0.00
C ILE A 109 8.10 -2.11 0.63
N LYS A 110 7.93 -1.93 1.93
CA LYS A 110 6.72 -2.29 2.66
C LYS A 110 5.92 -1.02 2.91
N LEU A 111 4.74 -0.93 2.35
CA LEU A 111 3.91 0.26 2.35
C LEU A 111 2.53 -0.05 2.93
N ILE A 112 2.07 0.72 3.94
CA ILE A 112 0.68 0.67 4.43
C ILE A 112 0.04 2.04 4.19
N LEU A 113 -0.97 2.08 3.34
CA LEU A 113 -1.66 3.32 2.93
C LEU A 113 -2.82 3.66 3.86
N PHE A 114 -2.87 4.89 4.36
CA PHE A 114 -3.98 5.39 5.19
C PHE A 114 -5.05 6.10 4.34
N PRO A 115 -6.31 6.08 4.76
CA PRO A 115 -6.91 5.44 5.93
C PRO A 115 -7.42 4.01 5.66
N SER A 116 -7.10 3.42 4.51
CA SER A 116 -7.59 2.08 4.13
C SER A 116 -6.85 0.95 4.84
N TYR A 117 -5.65 1.21 5.34
CA TYR A 117 -4.70 0.22 5.84
C TYR A 117 -4.37 -0.86 4.79
N SER A 118 -4.28 -0.43 3.54
CA SER A 118 -3.89 -1.32 2.44
C SER A 118 -2.39 -1.56 2.50
N GLY A 119 -2.00 -2.82 2.66
CA GLY A 119 -0.61 -3.26 2.67
C GLY A 119 -0.13 -3.63 1.27
N LEU A 120 1.05 -3.17 0.91
CA LEU A 120 1.70 -3.40 -0.37
C LEU A 120 3.16 -3.78 -0.14
N LEU A 121 3.59 -4.87 -0.75
CA LEU A 121 5.01 -5.22 -0.91
C LEU A 121 5.41 -4.93 -2.34
N LEU A 122 6.37 -4.04 -2.51
CA LEU A 122 6.79 -3.55 -3.81
C LEU A 122 8.30 -3.58 -3.92
N GLU A 123 8.77 -3.67 -5.14
CA GLU A 123 10.16 -3.41 -5.49
C GLU A 123 10.24 -2.06 -6.21
N GLY A 124 11.35 -1.37 -5.98
CA GLY A 124 11.57 -0.10 -6.64
C GLY A 124 13.04 0.21 -6.84
N THR A 125 13.31 1.02 -7.84
CA THR A 125 14.65 1.50 -8.15
C THR A 125 14.77 2.96 -7.75
N VAL A 126 15.84 3.30 -7.04
CA VAL A 126 16.17 4.68 -6.66
C VAL A 126 16.44 5.50 -7.93
N LEU A 127 15.63 6.52 -8.16
CA LEU A 127 15.85 7.49 -9.25
C LEU A 127 16.83 8.57 -8.83
N SER A 128 16.59 9.16 -7.68
CA SER A 128 17.42 10.21 -7.13
C SER A 128 17.30 10.26 -5.61
N TYR A 129 18.39 10.66 -4.97
CA TYR A 129 18.46 11.03 -3.58
C TYR A 129 19.02 12.44 -3.49
N SER A 130 18.42 13.31 -2.69
CA SER A 130 18.88 14.69 -2.53
C SER A 130 18.75 15.13 -1.07
N GLU A 131 19.83 15.58 -0.50
CA GLU A 131 19.88 16.17 0.84
C GLU A 131 19.44 17.65 0.87
N GLN A 132 19.29 18.28 -0.29
CA GLN A 132 19.07 19.74 -0.36
C GLN A 132 17.82 20.09 -1.17
N ASN A 133 16.95 20.90 -0.55
CA ASN A 133 15.86 21.67 -1.18
C ASN A 133 14.66 20.90 -1.75
N SER A 134 14.46 19.63 -1.44
CA SER A 134 13.21 18.92 -1.76
C SER A 134 12.46 18.58 -0.48
N PRO A 135 11.13 18.67 -0.45
CA PRO A 135 10.33 18.15 0.66
C PRO A 135 10.47 16.61 0.79
N TYR A 136 10.98 15.95 -0.25
CA TYR A 136 11.22 14.51 -0.31
C TYR A 136 12.64 14.24 -0.80
N GLU A 137 13.40 13.54 0.01
CA GLU A 137 14.83 13.29 -0.20
C GLU A 137 15.09 12.10 -1.12
N LEU A 138 14.17 11.12 -1.13
CA LEU A 138 14.31 9.86 -1.86
C LEU A 138 13.16 9.66 -2.83
N ASN A 139 13.50 9.57 -4.12
CA ASN A 139 12.55 9.27 -5.20
C ASN A 139 12.78 7.86 -5.71
N ILE A 140 11.73 7.05 -5.73
CA ILE A 140 11.75 5.63 -6.09
C ILE A 140 10.75 5.39 -7.22
N MET A 141 11.18 4.72 -8.27
CA MET A 141 10.32 4.20 -9.32
C MET A 141 9.98 2.75 -9.01
N PHE A 142 8.72 2.38 -9.04
CA PHE A 142 8.31 0.99 -8.84
C PHE A 142 8.76 0.11 -10.00
N SER A 143 9.23 -1.08 -9.66
CA SER A 143 9.64 -2.12 -10.61
C SER A 143 8.61 -3.25 -10.56
N ASP A 144 8.22 -3.75 -11.72
CA ASP A 144 7.43 -4.99 -11.91
C ASP A 144 6.15 -5.09 -11.05
N ILE A 145 5.42 -3.98 -10.97
CA ILE A 145 4.20 -3.89 -10.16
C ILE A 145 3.05 -4.69 -10.78
N SER A 146 2.44 -5.60 -10.02
CA SER A 146 1.29 -6.39 -10.47
C SER A 146 0.07 -5.51 -10.76
N GLU A 147 -0.81 -5.95 -11.66
CA GLU A 147 -2.06 -5.25 -11.98
C GLU A 147 -2.93 -5.02 -10.72
N ALA A 148 -2.98 -5.98 -9.81
CA ALA A 148 -3.72 -5.87 -8.56
C ALA A 148 -3.15 -4.75 -7.66
N HIS A 149 -1.82 -4.64 -7.53
CA HIS A 149 -1.17 -3.56 -6.80
C HIS A 149 -1.39 -2.20 -7.48
N GLN A 150 -1.30 -2.13 -8.83
CA GLN A 150 -1.63 -0.92 -9.57
C GLN A 150 -3.05 -0.44 -9.29
N GLN A 151 -4.04 -1.34 -9.31
CA GLN A 151 -5.43 -1.02 -9.00
C GLN A 151 -5.62 -0.53 -7.54
N LEU A 152 -4.88 -1.10 -6.57
CA LEU A 152 -4.90 -0.65 -5.18
C LEU A 152 -4.36 0.78 -5.05
N ILE A 153 -3.23 1.07 -5.68
CA ILE A 153 -2.61 2.40 -5.69
C ILE A 153 -3.51 3.43 -6.37
N ALA A 154 -3.99 3.13 -7.58
CA ALA A 154 -4.88 4.03 -8.34
C ALA A 154 -6.15 4.36 -7.53
N ARG A 155 -6.77 3.37 -6.92
CA ARG A 155 -7.95 3.56 -6.06
C ARG A 155 -7.65 4.42 -4.85
N HIS A 156 -6.49 4.25 -4.23
CA HIS A 156 -6.04 5.07 -3.11
C HIS A 156 -5.88 6.53 -3.55
N ILE A 157 -5.16 6.79 -4.64
CA ILE A 157 -4.92 8.13 -5.19
C ILE A 157 -6.26 8.83 -5.49
N MET A 158 -7.17 8.17 -6.21
CA MET A 158 -8.50 8.71 -6.52
C MET A 158 -9.29 9.08 -5.25
N ARG A 159 -9.20 8.24 -4.21
CA ARG A 159 -9.88 8.49 -2.94
C ARG A 159 -9.34 9.75 -2.25
N ILE A 160 -8.02 9.90 -2.18
CA ILE A 160 -7.38 11.07 -1.56
C ILE A 160 -7.72 12.34 -2.34
N GLN A 161 -7.62 12.32 -3.67
CA GLN A 161 -7.99 13.45 -4.52
C GLN A 161 -9.45 13.84 -4.34
N SER A 162 -10.36 12.87 -4.26
CA SER A 162 -11.79 13.12 -4.01
C SER A 162 -12.03 13.78 -2.64
N GLN A 163 -11.29 13.39 -1.61
CA GLN A 163 -11.38 14.01 -0.29
C GLN A 163 -10.84 15.45 -0.26
N GLN A 164 -9.78 15.71 -1.00
CA GLN A 164 -9.21 17.04 -1.13
C GLN A 164 -10.12 18.01 -1.90
N MET A 165 -10.81 17.51 -2.93
CA MET A 165 -11.77 18.33 -3.70
C MET A 165 -13.08 18.61 -2.97
N HIS A 166 -13.44 17.82 -1.94
CA HIS A 166 -14.69 17.98 -1.19
C HIS A 166 -14.46 17.97 0.34
N PRO A 167 -13.71 18.94 0.90
CA PRO A 167 -13.36 18.96 2.33
C PRO A 167 -14.55 19.15 3.27
N ASN A 168 -15.75 19.49 2.77
CA ASN A 168 -16.93 19.89 3.56
C ASN A 168 -18.16 18.96 3.47
N ARG A 169 -18.03 17.71 2.96
CA ARG A 169 -19.11 16.71 3.11
C ARG A 169 -18.88 15.85 4.34
N LYS A 170 -19.20 16.39 5.51
CA LYS A 170 -19.49 15.62 6.72
C LYS A 170 -20.97 15.32 6.79
#